data_04e004dd3891063bff053e09f68c72a5
#
_entry.id   04e004dd3891063bff053e09f68c72a5
#
_cell.length_a   1.000
_cell.length_b   1.000
_cell.length_c   1.000
_cell.angle_alpha   90.00
_cell.angle_beta   90.00
_cell.angle_gamma   90.00
#
_symmetry.space_group_name_H-M   'P 1'
#
loop_
_entity.id
_entity.type
_entity.pdbx_description
1 polymer ?
#
loop_
_entity_poly.entity_id
_entity_poly.type
_entity_poly.pdbx_seq_one_letter_code
_entity_poly.pdbx_strand_id
1 'polypeptide(L)'
;MKWIWQQHDWPNFRYDTSALREREHLFRLGSERLAGRFEALPKASREDATIELMLSEALKTSAIEGENLDRASVRSSLLALIAKDSIPESTDQKATGAASLLVDVRQQWDKALSHDMLGNWQCMAVPEQRYKS
;
A
#
# COMPACT_ATOMS: atom_id res chain seq x y z
N MET A 1 -20.30 -6.47 25.17
CA MET A 1 -20.05 -6.68 23.72
C MET A 1 -18.96 -7.72 23.60
N LYS A 2 -19.13 -8.80 22.82
CA LYS A 2 -18.08 -9.79 22.60
C LYS A 2 -17.21 -9.35 21.42
N TRP A 3 -15.91 -9.52 21.55
CA TRP A 3 -14.99 -9.27 20.44
C TRP A 3 -15.15 -10.31 19.34
N ILE A 4 -14.75 -9.99 18.11
CA ILE A 4 -14.93 -10.85 16.95
C ILE A 4 -14.22 -12.21 17.12
N TRP A 5 -13.05 -12.23 17.75
CA TRP A 5 -12.28 -13.47 18.04
C TRP A 5 -12.85 -14.30 19.21
N GLN A 6 -13.85 -13.77 19.96
CA GLN A 6 -14.55 -14.49 21.02
C GLN A 6 -15.83 -15.16 20.53
N GLN A 7 -16.14 -15.02 19.25
CA GLN A 7 -17.29 -15.68 18.65
C GLN A 7 -16.97 -17.16 18.40
N HIS A 8 -18.00 -18.01 18.51
CA HIS A 8 -17.84 -19.46 18.44
C HIS A 8 -17.41 -19.97 17.04
N ASP A 9 -17.69 -19.19 16.00
CA ASP A 9 -17.41 -19.49 14.60
C ASP A 9 -16.11 -18.81 14.09
N TRP A 10 -15.38 -18.14 14.96
CA TRP A 10 -14.07 -17.59 14.60
C TRP A 10 -13.07 -18.71 14.26
N PRO A 11 -12.30 -18.61 13.16
CA PRO A 11 -12.31 -17.57 12.11
C PRO A 11 -13.23 -17.92 10.92
N ASN A 12 -14.03 -19.00 11.00
CA ASN A 12 -14.78 -19.59 9.89
C ASN A 12 -16.19 -18.98 9.77
N PHE A 13 -16.26 -17.67 9.60
CA PHE A 13 -17.54 -16.99 9.42
C PHE A 13 -18.26 -17.40 8.14
N ARG A 14 -19.60 -17.44 8.24
CA ARG A 14 -20.47 -17.66 7.10
C ARG A 14 -21.16 -16.35 6.73
N TYR A 15 -21.27 -16.07 5.45
CA TYR A 15 -21.98 -14.91 4.94
C TYR A 15 -22.68 -15.25 3.61
N ASP A 16 -23.79 -14.58 3.33
CA ASP A 16 -24.51 -14.73 2.09
C ASP A 16 -23.95 -13.75 1.05
N THR A 17 -23.36 -14.30 -0.01
CA THR A 17 -22.82 -13.52 -1.13
C THR A 17 -23.89 -13.13 -2.16
N SER A 18 -25.10 -13.70 -2.09
CA SER A 18 -26.12 -13.47 -3.11
C SER A 18 -26.51 -11.99 -3.23
N ALA A 19 -26.65 -11.30 -2.10
CA ALA A 19 -26.95 -9.86 -2.04
C ALA A 19 -25.79 -8.96 -2.53
N LEU A 20 -24.58 -9.51 -2.65
CA LEU A 20 -23.39 -8.74 -3.06
C LEU A 20 -23.07 -8.89 -4.54
N ARG A 21 -23.61 -9.89 -5.24
CA ARG A 21 -23.24 -10.24 -6.62
C ARG A 21 -23.40 -9.07 -7.61
N GLU A 22 -24.49 -8.33 -7.50
CA GLU A 22 -24.70 -7.17 -8.38
C GLU A 22 -23.66 -6.07 -8.13
N ARG A 23 -23.37 -5.78 -6.86
CA ARG A 23 -22.37 -4.77 -6.48
C ARG A 23 -20.97 -5.19 -6.86
N GLU A 24 -20.63 -6.46 -6.70
CA GLU A 24 -19.36 -7.04 -7.14
C GLU A 24 -19.20 -6.92 -8.66
N HIS A 25 -20.27 -7.24 -9.42
CA HIS A 25 -20.26 -7.09 -10.87
C HIS A 25 -20.04 -5.63 -11.30
N LEU A 26 -20.76 -4.68 -10.69
CA LEU A 26 -20.59 -3.25 -10.97
C LEU A 26 -19.20 -2.75 -10.62
N PHE A 27 -18.66 -3.19 -9.48
CA PHE A 27 -17.29 -2.87 -9.07
C PHE A 27 -16.27 -3.39 -10.09
N ARG A 28 -16.41 -4.65 -10.52
CA ARG A 28 -15.52 -5.25 -11.52
C ARG A 28 -15.56 -4.49 -12.84
N LEU A 29 -16.74 -4.19 -13.37
CA LEU A 29 -16.88 -3.41 -14.60
C LEU A 29 -16.25 -2.02 -14.47
N GLY A 30 -16.44 -1.35 -13.34
CA GLY A 30 -15.82 -0.05 -13.06
C GLY A 30 -14.29 -0.14 -13.03
N SER A 31 -13.76 -1.15 -12.36
CA SER A 31 -12.32 -1.39 -12.24
C SER A 31 -11.68 -1.73 -13.59
N GLU A 32 -12.31 -2.60 -14.40
CA GLU A 32 -11.83 -2.95 -15.74
C GLU A 32 -11.81 -1.73 -16.68
N ARG A 33 -12.86 -0.90 -16.59
CA ARG A 33 -12.92 0.35 -17.37
C ARG A 33 -11.82 1.33 -16.99
N LEU A 34 -11.57 1.47 -15.68
CA LEU A 34 -10.50 2.34 -15.17
C LEU A 34 -9.13 1.82 -15.58
N ALA A 35 -8.88 0.52 -15.42
CA ALA A 35 -7.64 -0.13 -15.83
C ALA A 35 -7.37 0.07 -17.33
N GLY A 36 -8.37 -0.18 -18.20
CA GLY A 36 -8.21 0.04 -19.63
C GLY A 36 -7.89 1.49 -20.01
N ARG A 37 -8.50 2.47 -19.31
CA ARG A 37 -8.17 3.89 -19.52
C ARG A 37 -6.74 4.20 -19.07
N PHE A 38 -6.32 3.64 -17.94
CA PHE A 38 -4.97 3.83 -17.42
C PHE A 38 -3.93 3.21 -18.36
N GLU A 39 -4.18 2.01 -18.87
CA GLU A 39 -3.29 1.33 -19.83
C GLU A 39 -3.16 2.07 -21.16
N ALA A 40 -4.19 2.78 -21.58
CA ALA A 40 -4.18 3.61 -22.79
C ALA A 40 -3.36 4.90 -22.66
N LEU A 41 -2.95 5.30 -21.46
CA LEU A 41 -2.10 6.46 -21.26
C LEU A 41 -0.68 6.20 -21.77
N PRO A 42 0.04 7.26 -22.24
CA PRO A 42 1.47 7.18 -22.50
C PRO A 42 2.25 6.69 -21.26
N LYS A 43 3.36 5.98 -21.47
CA LYS A 43 4.16 5.40 -20.39
C LYS A 43 4.51 6.42 -19.30
N ALA A 44 5.02 7.59 -19.69
CA ALA A 44 5.37 8.65 -18.74
C ALA A 44 4.17 9.10 -17.87
N SER A 45 3.00 9.28 -18.49
CA SER A 45 1.79 9.65 -17.75
C SER A 45 1.32 8.56 -16.78
N ARG A 46 1.51 7.28 -17.11
CA ARG A 46 1.22 6.16 -16.21
C ARG A 46 2.17 6.14 -15.02
N GLU A 47 3.45 6.39 -15.26
CA GLU A 47 4.47 6.47 -14.20
C GLU A 47 4.16 7.62 -13.24
N ASP A 48 3.88 8.82 -13.76
CA ASP A 48 3.50 9.97 -12.94
C ASP A 48 2.23 9.71 -12.12
N ALA A 49 1.18 9.19 -12.76
CA ALA A 49 -0.06 8.85 -12.08
C ALA A 49 0.15 7.78 -10.99
N THR A 50 1.00 6.80 -11.24
CA THR A 50 1.36 5.79 -10.25
C THR A 50 2.04 6.41 -9.03
N ILE A 51 3.01 7.30 -9.24
CA ILE A 51 3.72 8.00 -8.16
C ILE A 51 2.74 8.85 -7.34
N GLU A 52 1.85 9.61 -7.99
CA GLU A 52 0.87 10.43 -7.28
C GLU A 52 -0.16 9.60 -6.49
N LEU A 53 -0.57 8.44 -7.00
CA LEU A 53 -1.44 7.52 -6.25
C LEU A 53 -0.73 6.96 -5.02
N MET A 54 0.50 6.47 -5.15
CA MET A 54 1.30 5.96 -4.04
C MET A 54 1.59 7.04 -3.01
N LEU A 55 1.92 8.25 -3.46
CA LEU A 55 2.13 9.41 -2.60
C LEU A 55 0.87 9.76 -1.80
N SER A 56 -0.29 9.81 -2.47
CA SER A 56 -1.57 10.07 -1.81
C SER A 56 -1.91 9.01 -0.77
N GLU A 57 -1.64 7.74 -1.08
CA GLU A 57 -1.84 6.62 -0.17
C GLU A 57 -0.93 6.74 1.07
N ALA A 58 0.38 6.94 0.88
CA ALA A 58 1.33 7.11 1.98
C ALA A 58 0.90 8.23 2.94
N LEU A 59 0.58 9.41 2.39
CA LEU A 59 0.24 10.57 3.21
C LEU A 59 -1.08 10.38 3.97
N LYS A 60 -2.11 9.82 3.32
CA LYS A 60 -3.43 9.63 3.94
C LYS A 60 -3.42 8.53 4.99
N THR A 61 -2.78 7.41 4.70
CA THR A 61 -2.67 6.29 5.65
C THR A 61 -1.87 6.71 6.88
N SER A 62 -0.73 7.37 6.71
CA SER A 62 0.06 7.88 7.83
C SER A 62 -0.71 8.92 8.66
N ALA A 63 -1.48 9.80 8.02
CA ALA A 63 -2.29 10.79 8.73
C ALA A 63 -3.40 10.13 9.58
N ILE A 64 -3.99 9.01 9.15
CA ILE A 64 -4.96 8.25 9.93
C ILE A 64 -4.31 7.69 11.22
N GLU A 65 -3.04 7.29 11.13
CA GLU A 65 -2.24 6.80 12.26
C GLU A 65 -1.64 7.94 13.12
N GLY A 66 -1.96 9.20 12.79
CA GLY A 66 -1.47 10.37 13.53
C GLY A 66 -0.07 10.84 13.10
N GLU A 67 0.49 10.28 12.03
CA GLU A 67 1.80 10.64 11.50
C GLU A 67 1.67 11.61 10.31
N ASN A 68 2.39 12.72 10.39
CA ASN A 68 2.44 13.73 9.31
C ASN A 68 3.76 13.59 8.56
N LEU A 69 3.71 12.95 7.40
CA LEU A 69 4.86 12.83 6.51
C LEU A 69 5.03 14.07 5.63
N ASP A 70 6.28 14.48 5.37
CA ASP A 70 6.55 15.52 4.39
C ASP A 70 6.34 15.00 2.97
N ARG A 71 5.46 15.67 2.23
CA ARG A 71 5.08 15.28 0.86
C ARG A 71 6.29 15.21 -0.09
N ALA A 72 7.21 16.18 0.01
CA ALA A 72 8.37 16.26 -0.87
C ALA A 72 9.34 15.11 -0.59
N SER A 73 9.57 14.78 0.68
CA SER A 73 10.42 13.66 1.10
C SER A 73 9.86 12.31 0.66
N VAL A 74 8.55 12.07 0.82
CA VAL A 74 7.92 10.83 0.34
C VAL A 74 8.00 10.72 -1.18
N ARG A 75 7.69 11.81 -1.91
CA ARG A 75 7.76 11.82 -3.38
C ARG A 75 9.18 11.55 -3.88
N SER A 76 10.19 12.19 -3.30
CA SER A 76 11.59 11.95 -3.64
C SER A 76 12.01 10.50 -3.42
N SER A 77 11.61 9.92 -2.28
CA SER A 77 11.88 8.51 -1.96
C SER A 77 11.19 7.55 -2.94
N LEU A 78 9.93 7.81 -3.31
CA LEU A 78 9.21 7.01 -4.30
C LEU A 78 9.90 7.05 -5.67
N LEU A 79 10.30 8.23 -6.14
CA LEU A 79 11.01 8.40 -7.41
C LEU A 79 12.31 7.60 -7.45
N ALA A 80 13.14 7.72 -6.40
CA ALA A 80 14.41 7.00 -6.30
C ALA A 80 14.21 5.48 -6.31
N LEU A 81 13.23 4.97 -5.55
CA LEU A 81 12.94 3.53 -5.44
C LEU A 81 12.36 2.95 -6.74
N ILE A 82 11.55 3.70 -7.47
CA ILE A 82 10.92 3.24 -8.72
C ILE A 82 11.93 3.29 -9.88
N ALA A 83 12.76 4.32 -9.95
CA ALA A 83 13.80 4.45 -10.99
C ALA A 83 14.93 3.43 -10.85
N LYS A 84 15.10 2.80 -9.68
CA LYS A 84 16.20 1.87 -9.35
C LYS A 84 17.61 2.44 -9.48
N ASP A 85 17.72 3.74 -9.75
CA ASP A 85 19.01 4.37 -10.13
C ASP A 85 19.65 5.18 -8.99
N SER A 86 18.97 5.35 -7.86
CA SER A 86 19.50 6.18 -6.77
C SER A 86 19.01 5.73 -5.39
N ILE A 87 19.88 5.91 -4.41
CA ILE A 87 19.50 5.83 -2.99
C ILE A 87 18.65 7.07 -2.70
N PRO A 88 17.54 6.95 -1.97
CA PRO A 88 16.76 8.12 -1.59
C PRO A 88 17.64 9.15 -0.88
N GLU A 89 17.69 10.37 -1.39
CA GLU A 89 18.44 11.47 -0.77
C GLU A 89 17.77 11.97 0.52
N SER A 90 16.54 11.52 0.77
CA SER A 90 15.79 11.93 1.96
C SER A 90 16.43 11.39 3.23
N THR A 91 16.76 12.28 4.15
CA THR A 91 17.17 11.95 5.53
C THR A 91 15.98 11.60 6.43
N ASP A 92 14.76 11.77 5.94
CA ASP A 92 13.52 11.41 6.65
C ASP A 92 13.28 9.90 6.56
N GLN A 93 13.64 9.20 7.63
CA GLN A 93 13.49 7.76 7.72
C GLN A 93 12.03 7.28 7.66
N LYS A 94 11.08 8.06 8.19
CA LYS A 94 9.65 7.73 8.13
C LYS A 94 9.14 7.84 6.70
N ALA A 95 9.46 8.90 6.00
CA ALA A 95 9.10 9.09 4.59
C ALA A 95 9.69 8.00 3.70
N THR A 96 10.97 7.67 3.90
CA THR A 96 11.66 6.60 3.18
C THR A 96 11.07 5.22 3.49
N GLY A 97 10.76 4.96 4.76
CA GLY A 97 10.12 3.71 5.19
C GLY A 97 8.75 3.51 4.57
N ALA A 98 7.90 4.53 4.61
CA ALA A 98 6.56 4.50 3.99
C ALA A 98 6.63 4.30 2.47
N ALA A 99 7.55 4.98 1.78
CA ALA A 99 7.77 4.80 0.34
C ALA A 99 8.25 3.37 0.02
N SER A 100 9.20 2.84 0.80
CA SER A 100 9.73 1.48 0.62
C SER A 100 8.65 0.42 0.80
N LEU A 101 7.81 0.57 1.83
CA LEU A 101 6.68 -0.33 2.09
C LEU A 101 5.72 -0.38 0.90
N LEU A 102 5.30 0.78 0.39
CA LEU A 102 4.38 0.84 -0.74
C LEU A 102 4.97 0.25 -2.02
N VAL A 103 6.26 0.50 -2.30
CA VAL A 103 6.93 -0.07 -3.47
C VAL A 103 7.04 -1.58 -3.34
N ASP A 104 7.39 -2.10 -2.17
CA ASP A 104 7.53 -3.53 -1.92
C ASP A 104 6.18 -4.26 -2.00
N VAL A 105 5.13 -3.74 -1.36
CA VAL A 105 3.77 -4.27 -1.47
C VAL A 105 3.31 -4.33 -2.92
N ARG A 106 3.57 -3.28 -3.71
CA ARG A 106 3.23 -3.26 -5.13
C ARG A 106 3.98 -4.30 -5.95
N GLN A 107 5.24 -4.61 -5.60
CA GLN A 107 6.04 -5.61 -6.30
C GLN A 107 5.71 -7.05 -5.90
N GLN A 108 5.08 -7.23 -4.75
CA GLN A 108 4.82 -8.54 -4.17
C GLN A 108 3.33 -8.88 -4.01
N TRP A 109 2.44 -8.10 -4.60
CA TRP A 109 0.98 -8.20 -4.41
C TRP A 109 0.40 -9.58 -4.77
N ASP A 110 1.04 -10.30 -5.69
CA ASP A 110 0.63 -11.62 -6.20
C ASP A 110 1.32 -12.78 -5.50
N LYS A 111 2.21 -12.51 -4.54
CA LYS A 111 2.91 -13.54 -3.79
C LYS A 111 2.13 -13.97 -2.55
N ALA A 112 2.33 -15.20 -2.15
CA ALA A 112 1.78 -15.70 -0.88
C ALA A 112 2.38 -14.92 0.30
N LEU A 113 1.53 -14.50 1.23
CA LEU A 113 1.96 -13.80 2.44
C LEU A 113 2.81 -14.73 3.31
N SER A 114 3.96 -14.24 3.78
CA SER A 114 4.87 -14.98 4.66
C SER A 114 5.21 -14.18 5.92
N HIS A 115 5.71 -14.86 6.95
CA HIS A 115 6.19 -14.20 8.18
C HIS A 115 7.36 -13.25 7.89
N ASP A 116 8.27 -13.63 6.99
CA ASP A 116 9.42 -12.80 6.61
C ASP A 116 8.96 -11.51 5.92
N MET A 117 7.95 -11.61 5.05
CA MET A 117 7.32 -10.45 4.42
C MET A 117 6.75 -9.49 5.46
N LEU A 118 5.96 -10.02 6.40
CA LEU A 118 5.37 -9.21 7.49
C LEU A 118 6.45 -8.56 8.35
N GLY A 119 7.51 -9.29 8.71
CA GLY A 119 8.65 -8.76 9.46
C GLY A 119 9.37 -7.63 8.72
N ASN A 120 9.62 -7.80 7.42
CA ASN A 120 10.23 -6.77 6.58
C ASN A 120 9.33 -5.52 6.47
N TRP A 121 8.03 -5.69 6.27
CA TRP A 121 7.08 -4.58 6.22
C TRP A 121 6.98 -3.85 7.55
N GLN A 122 7.00 -4.57 8.67
CA GLN A 122 7.06 -3.95 10.00
C GLN A 122 8.31 -3.09 10.16
N CYS A 123 9.48 -3.57 9.71
CA CYS A 123 10.73 -2.80 9.77
C CYS A 123 10.70 -1.55 8.87
N MET A 124 9.95 -1.57 7.78
CA MET A 124 9.76 -0.40 6.91
C MET A 124 8.78 0.60 7.54
N ALA A 125 7.68 0.11 8.12
CA ALA A 125 6.66 0.94 8.75
C ALA A 125 7.17 1.65 10.02
N VAL A 126 8.04 0.99 10.81
CA VAL A 126 8.54 1.50 12.09
C VAL A 126 10.07 1.45 12.12
N PRO A 127 10.75 2.32 11.36
CA PRO A 127 12.22 2.28 11.23
C PRO A 127 12.97 2.50 12.53
N GLU A 128 12.38 3.19 13.50
CA GLU A 128 12.98 3.47 14.81
C GLU A 128 13.12 2.22 15.71
N GLN A 129 12.43 1.13 15.43
CA GLN A 129 12.50 -0.10 16.22
C GLN A 129 13.66 -1.03 15.83
N ARG A 130 14.42 -0.73 14.79
CA ARG A 130 15.55 -1.56 14.32
C ARG A 130 16.72 -1.69 15.32
N TYR A 131 16.74 -0.91 16.40
CA TYR A 131 17.89 -0.79 17.28
C TYR A 131 17.68 -1.30 18.71
N LYS A 132 16.66 -2.10 18.97
CA LYS A 132 16.38 -2.64 20.31
C LYS A 132 16.36 -4.17 20.35
N SER A 133 17.29 -4.81 19.66
CA SER A 133 17.56 -6.25 19.87
C SER A 133 19.00 -6.46 20.32
#